data_26c55f91b3744c43ba865fd9743be58c
#
_entry.id   26c55f91b3744c43ba865fd9743be58c
#
_cell.length_a   1.000
_cell.length_b   1.000
_cell.length_c   1.000
_cell.angle_alpha   90.00
_cell.angle_beta   90.00
_cell.angle_gamma   90.00
#
_symmetry.space_group_name_H-M   'P 1'
#
loop_
_entity.id
_entity.type
_entity.pdbx_description
1 polymer ?
#
loop_
_entity_poly.entity_id
_entity_poly.type
_entity_poly.pdbx_seq_one_letter_code
_entity_poly.pdbx_strand_id
1 'polypeptide(L)'
;MCGLALVIAGPALSLMTGQGASAADDVVTLAPVDVVEVSGLIDSIVADSIEKAIVRSQNNGAQAVIFQLNTKGAVVGRDRMTEVLTAISESKIPVAIWVGPSGSRAYGLPAQMLAVADVTAMAPGARIGRTGAMLSVNGSQVTFGAADEKLQAGSLGFLEAREQEALKFSTDDRGVPVLRNMLYALDGLTVRSVALDTVSDALDATGQVTREATTVRFFKLGFMPRLLHTVASPPSALLLVTIGLALLLFEFFTAGIGIAAFVGAVCLILGSMGIGALSMNGVGIAFLLAAFV
;
A
#
# COMPACT_ATOMS: atom_id res chain seq x y z
N MET A 1 -45.73 -81.59 -28.90
CA MET A 1 -46.39 -80.30 -29.13
C MET A 1 -45.32 -79.29 -29.30
N CYS A 2 -45.27 -78.71 -30.49
CA CYS A 2 -44.26 -77.78 -30.92
C CYS A 2 -44.31 -76.43 -30.19
N GLY A 3 -43.12 -75.90 -29.84
CA GLY A 3 -42.96 -74.51 -29.44
C GLY A 3 -41.76 -73.89 -30.18
N LEU A 4 -42.10 -73.13 -31.21
CA LEU A 4 -41.14 -72.46 -32.13
C LEU A 4 -40.47 -71.24 -31.44
N ALA A 5 -39.17 -71.28 -31.26
CA ALA A 5 -38.40 -70.12 -30.78
C ALA A 5 -37.94 -69.29 -31.96
N LEU A 6 -38.43 -68.04 -31.99
CA LEU A 6 -38.05 -67.01 -33.02
C LEU A 6 -36.83 -66.23 -32.50
N VAL A 7 -35.71 -66.42 -33.15
CA VAL A 7 -34.50 -65.65 -32.91
C VAL A 7 -34.58 -64.40 -33.77
N ILE A 8 -34.70 -63.23 -33.16
CA ILE A 8 -34.61 -61.93 -33.85
C ILE A 8 -33.20 -61.37 -33.61
N ALA A 9 -32.37 -61.40 -34.65
CA ALA A 9 -31.08 -60.74 -34.70
C ALA A 9 -31.31 -59.21 -34.96
N GLY A 10 -31.07 -58.39 -33.98
CA GLY A 10 -31.06 -56.92 -34.15
C GLY A 10 -29.62 -56.44 -34.42
N PRO A 11 -29.42 -55.48 -35.33
CA PRO A 11 -28.09 -54.91 -35.60
C PRO A 11 -27.65 -54.04 -34.43
N ALA A 12 -26.45 -54.31 -33.88
CA ALA A 12 -25.79 -53.45 -32.93
C ALA A 12 -25.37 -52.16 -33.56
N LEU A 13 -26.07 -51.10 -33.25
CA LEU A 13 -25.68 -49.73 -33.60
C LEU A 13 -24.57 -49.26 -32.65
N SER A 14 -23.31 -49.29 -33.10
CA SER A 14 -22.17 -48.72 -32.40
C SER A 14 -22.29 -47.21 -32.33
N LEU A 15 -22.78 -46.71 -31.23
CA LEU A 15 -22.62 -45.29 -30.86
C LEU A 15 -21.14 -45.00 -30.57
N MET A 16 -20.43 -44.51 -31.58
CA MET A 16 -19.14 -43.82 -31.34
C MET A 16 -19.47 -42.54 -30.55
N THR A 17 -19.32 -42.64 -29.24
CA THR A 17 -19.17 -41.41 -28.39
C THR A 17 -17.81 -40.82 -28.71
N GLY A 18 -17.81 -39.82 -29.62
CA GLY A 18 -16.69 -38.93 -29.75
C GLY A 18 -16.46 -38.21 -28.42
N GLN A 19 -15.48 -38.67 -27.68
CA GLN A 19 -14.89 -37.84 -26.62
C GLN A 19 -14.23 -36.67 -27.33
N GLY A 20 -14.98 -35.59 -27.44
CA GLY A 20 -14.40 -34.28 -27.64
C GLY A 20 -13.49 -34.03 -26.44
N ALA A 21 -12.20 -34.21 -26.65
CA ALA A 21 -11.22 -33.62 -25.76
C ALA A 21 -11.45 -32.10 -25.82
N SER A 22 -12.20 -31.60 -24.84
CA SER A 22 -12.16 -30.19 -24.51
C SER A 22 -10.72 -29.93 -24.06
N ALA A 23 -9.91 -29.40 -24.94
CA ALA A 23 -8.71 -28.70 -24.54
C ALA A 23 -9.24 -27.53 -23.67
N ALA A 24 -9.34 -27.76 -22.36
CA ALA A 24 -9.34 -26.66 -21.44
C ALA A 24 -7.97 -25.99 -21.68
N ASP A 25 -7.99 -24.83 -22.33
CA ASP A 25 -6.86 -23.92 -22.26
C ASP A 25 -6.55 -23.81 -20.77
N ASP A 26 -5.44 -24.39 -20.33
CA ASP A 26 -4.87 -24.14 -19.03
C ASP A 26 -4.53 -22.63 -19.02
N VAL A 27 -5.49 -21.82 -18.60
CA VAL A 27 -5.25 -20.40 -18.31
C VAL A 27 -4.24 -20.42 -17.16
N VAL A 28 -2.98 -20.20 -17.52
CA VAL A 28 -1.91 -20.04 -16.52
C VAL A 28 -2.30 -18.85 -15.67
N THR A 29 -2.88 -19.14 -14.52
CA THR A 29 -3.27 -18.11 -13.56
C THR A 29 -2.01 -17.67 -12.86
N LEU A 30 -1.47 -16.54 -13.31
CA LEU A 30 -0.32 -15.91 -12.67
C LEU A 30 -0.65 -15.54 -11.22
N ALA A 31 0.31 -15.71 -10.32
CA ALA A 31 0.14 -15.29 -8.93
C ALA A 31 -0.16 -13.78 -8.88
N PRO A 32 -1.08 -13.34 -8.02
CA PRO A 32 -1.47 -11.93 -7.99
C PRO A 32 -0.38 -11.03 -7.41
N VAL A 33 -0.44 -9.75 -7.77
CA VAL A 33 0.35 -8.70 -7.14
C VAL A 33 -0.56 -7.88 -6.23
N ASP A 34 -0.14 -7.69 -4.99
CA ASP A 34 -0.86 -6.89 -4.01
C ASP A 34 -0.42 -5.43 -4.10
N VAL A 35 -1.38 -4.51 -4.15
CA VAL A 35 -1.13 -3.07 -4.18
C VAL A 35 -1.74 -2.42 -2.96
N VAL A 36 -0.92 -1.68 -2.23
CA VAL A 36 -1.29 -1.00 -1.00
C VAL A 36 -1.09 0.50 -1.16
N GLU A 37 -2.16 1.26 -1.09
CA GLU A 37 -2.09 2.72 -1.13
C GLU A 37 -1.68 3.26 0.24
N VAL A 38 -0.56 4.01 0.28
CA VAL A 38 -0.05 4.72 1.45
C VAL A 38 -0.05 6.21 1.14
N SER A 39 -1.04 6.91 1.67
CA SER A 39 -1.24 8.34 1.43
C SER A 39 -1.40 9.12 2.73
N GLY A 40 -1.09 10.42 2.71
CA GLY A 40 -1.12 11.29 3.88
C GLY A 40 0.13 11.21 4.74
N LEU A 41 0.02 11.54 6.02
CA LEU A 41 1.10 11.39 6.99
C LEU A 41 1.10 9.96 7.54
N ILE A 42 2.27 9.36 7.71
CA ILE A 42 2.37 8.04 8.34
C ILE A 42 2.25 8.20 9.85
N ASP A 43 1.12 7.75 10.38
CA ASP A 43 0.86 7.57 11.81
C ASP A 43 1.02 6.09 12.22
N SER A 44 0.76 5.77 13.48
CA SER A 44 0.85 4.39 13.97
C SER A 44 -0.09 3.42 13.25
N ILE A 45 -1.27 3.91 12.81
CA ILE A 45 -2.28 3.10 12.12
C ILE A 45 -1.81 2.72 10.72
N VAL A 46 -1.23 3.69 10.00
CA VAL A 46 -0.66 3.47 8.67
C VAL A 46 0.58 2.58 8.77
N ALA A 47 1.46 2.81 9.75
CA ALA A 47 2.63 1.97 10.02
C ALA A 47 2.22 0.50 10.24
N ASP A 48 1.26 0.24 11.13
CA ASP A 48 0.69 -1.09 11.37
C ASP A 48 0.08 -1.70 10.10
N SER A 49 -0.57 -0.88 9.28
CA SER A 49 -1.20 -1.37 8.04
C SER A 49 -0.18 -1.79 6.99
N ILE A 50 0.97 -1.13 6.91
CA ILE A 50 2.08 -1.51 6.03
C ILE A 50 2.62 -2.89 6.43
N GLU A 51 2.94 -3.08 7.72
CA GLU A 51 3.44 -4.36 8.23
C GLU A 51 2.43 -5.50 8.03
N LYS A 52 1.17 -5.27 8.40
CA LYS A 52 0.08 -6.23 8.19
C LYS A 52 -0.14 -6.55 6.71
N ALA A 53 0.06 -5.58 5.82
CA ALA A 53 -0.05 -5.80 4.39
C ALA A 53 1.04 -6.75 3.88
N ILE A 54 2.30 -6.58 4.30
CA ILE A 54 3.40 -7.47 3.95
C ILE A 54 3.07 -8.91 4.38
N VAL A 55 2.73 -9.11 5.66
CA VAL A 55 2.40 -10.44 6.21
C VAL A 55 1.20 -11.06 5.47
N ARG A 56 0.16 -10.27 5.22
CA ARG A 56 -1.02 -10.75 4.50
C ARG A 56 -0.70 -11.15 3.06
N SER A 57 0.08 -10.35 2.34
CA SER A 57 0.48 -10.65 0.97
C SER A 57 1.29 -11.93 0.89
N GLN A 58 2.21 -12.15 1.84
CA GLN A 58 2.95 -13.41 1.99
C GLN A 58 2.02 -14.60 2.20
N ASN A 59 1.06 -14.50 3.13
CA ASN A 59 0.15 -15.58 3.48
C ASN A 59 -0.87 -15.88 2.37
N ASN A 60 -1.20 -14.88 1.55
CA ASN A 60 -2.19 -15.00 0.47
C ASN A 60 -1.54 -15.34 -0.89
N GLY A 61 -0.26 -15.73 -0.91
CA GLY A 61 0.43 -16.18 -2.11
C GLY A 61 0.61 -15.10 -3.17
N ALA A 62 0.76 -13.83 -2.77
CA ALA A 62 1.16 -12.78 -3.70
C ALA A 62 2.60 -13.00 -4.15
N GLN A 63 2.89 -12.79 -5.44
CA GLN A 63 4.26 -12.85 -5.92
C GLN A 63 5.08 -11.61 -5.54
N ALA A 64 4.42 -10.47 -5.32
CA ALA A 64 5.02 -9.22 -4.85
C ALA A 64 3.99 -8.32 -4.17
N VAL A 65 4.46 -7.36 -3.37
CA VAL A 65 3.64 -6.27 -2.85
C VAL A 65 4.18 -4.93 -3.35
N ILE A 66 3.30 -4.09 -3.88
CA ILE A 66 3.63 -2.72 -4.33
C ILE A 66 3.02 -1.73 -3.34
N PHE A 67 3.85 -0.91 -2.72
CA PHE A 67 3.36 0.26 -1.98
C PHE A 67 3.32 1.47 -2.91
N GLN A 68 2.11 1.94 -3.18
CA GLN A 68 1.88 3.22 -3.86
C GLN A 68 2.01 4.34 -2.82
N LEU A 69 3.09 5.10 -2.91
CA LEU A 69 3.47 6.05 -1.87
C LEU A 69 3.19 7.49 -2.29
N ASN A 70 2.40 8.19 -1.46
CA ASN A 70 2.15 9.64 -1.58
C ASN A 70 2.04 10.25 -0.17
N THR A 71 3.18 10.55 0.44
CA THR A 71 3.24 11.07 1.82
C THR A 71 4.13 12.28 1.95
N LYS A 72 3.75 13.20 2.81
CA LYS A 72 4.53 14.41 3.14
C LYS A 72 5.42 14.22 4.38
N GLY A 73 5.40 13.05 5.00
CA GLY A 73 6.18 12.73 6.20
C GLY A 73 5.50 11.71 7.11
N ALA A 74 6.05 11.56 8.30
CA ALA A 74 5.50 10.74 9.35
C ALA A 74 5.28 11.55 10.62
N VAL A 75 4.24 11.20 11.39
CA VAL A 75 4.02 11.70 12.76
C VAL A 75 4.51 10.70 13.80
N VAL A 76 4.80 9.46 13.38
CA VAL A 76 5.45 8.46 14.24
C VAL A 76 6.91 8.80 14.47
N GLY A 77 7.45 8.36 15.61
CA GLY A 77 8.86 8.51 15.95
C GLY A 77 9.78 7.66 15.08
N ARG A 78 11.09 7.91 15.24
CA ARG A 78 12.13 7.20 14.48
C ARG A 78 12.10 5.69 14.72
N ASP A 79 11.90 5.26 15.97
CA ASP A 79 11.88 3.84 16.33
C ASP A 79 10.75 3.09 15.59
N ARG A 80 9.53 3.66 15.62
CA ARG A 80 8.39 3.07 14.91
C ARG A 80 8.60 3.03 13.40
N MET A 81 9.25 4.05 12.84
CA MET A 81 9.59 4.04 11.41
C MET A 81 10.68 3.01 11.09
N THR A 82 11.64 2.80 12.00
CA THR A 82 12.65 1.74 11.86
C THR A 82 12.01 0.35 11.81
N GLU A 83 10.98 0.08 12.63
CA GLU A 83 10.22 -1.19 12.56
C GLU A 83 9.59 -1.39 11.17
N VAL A 84 8.95 -0.36 10.60
CA VAL A 84 8.40 -0.42 9.24
C VAL A 84 9.47 -0.72 8.20
N LEU A 85 10.63 -0.05 8.28
CA LEU A 85 11.75 -0.28 7.37
C LEU A 85 12.30 -1.71 7.51
N THR A 86 12.37 -2.21 8.74
CA THR A 86 12.80 -3.58 9.04
C THR A 86 11.82 -4.59 8.42
N ALA A 87 10.52 -4.38 8.59
CA ALA A 87 9.50 -5.26 8.01
C ALA A 87 9.58 -5.32 6.47
N ILE A 88 9.89 -4.19 5.81
CA ILE A 88 10.13 -4.16 4.36
C ILE A 88 11.40 -4.94 4.01
N SER A 89 12.49 -4.69 4.73
CA SER A 89 13.79 -5.32 4.49
C SER A 89 13.76 -6.84 4.69
N GLU A 90 13.01 -7.33 5.68
CA GLU A 90 12.89 -8.74 6.06
C GLU A 90 11.72 -9.46 5.37
N SER A 91 11.01 -8.81 4.47
CA SER A 91 9.90 -9.42 3.74
C SER A 91 10.37 -10.68 3.00
N LYS A 92 9.56 -11.73 3.02
CA LYS A 92 9.82 -12.98 2.28
C LYS A 92 9.47 -12.90 0.80
N ILE A 93 8.64 -11.92 0.43
CA ILE A 93 8.27 -11.66 -0.96
C ILE A 93 8.85 -10.32 -1.40
N PRO A 94 9.10 -10.12 -2.69
CA PRO A 94 9.53 -8.85 -3.24
C PRO A 94 8.64 -7.67 -2.82
N VAL A 95 9.26 -6.60 -2.34
CA VAL A 95 8.61 -5.35 -1.99
C VAL A 95 9.02 -4.27 -2.99
N ALA A 96 8.05 -3.77 -3.72
CA ALA A 96 8.23 -2.66 -4.63
C ALA A 96 7.60 -1.38 -4.07
N ILE A 97 8.23 -0.23 -4.32
CA ILE A 97 7.68 1.08 -3.97
C ILE A 97 7.57 1.92 -5.21
N TRP A 98 6.36 2.39 -5.46
CA TRP A 98 6.06 3.33 -6.51
C TRP A 98 5.60 4.67 -5.94
N VAL A 99 6.39 5.71 -6.15
CA VAL A 99 6.00 7.08 -5.78
C VAL A 99 5.12 7.63 -6.90
N GLY A 100 3.83 7.52 -6.73
CA GLY A 100 2.83 7.82 -7.75
C GLY A 100 1.42 8.03 -7.17
N PRO A 101 0.51 8.57 -7.98
CA PRO A 101 0.65 9.03 -9.38
C PRO A 101 1.46 10.33 -9.53
N SER A 102 1.46 10.93 -10.72
CA SER A 102 2.17 12.20 -10.99
C SER A 102 1.84 13.28 -9.96
N GLY A 103 2.87 14.00 -9.50
CA GLY A 103 2.76 14.98 -8.43
C GLY A 103 2.82 14.41 -7.01
N SER A 104 2.89 13.09 -6.85
CA SER A 104 3.07 12.44 -5.56
C SER A 104 4.42 12.78 -4.94
N ARG A 105 4.47 12.65 -3.63
CA ARG A 105 5.67 12.95 -2.83
C ARG A 105 5.95 11.82 -1.85
N ALA A 106 7.23 11.57 -1.62
CA ALA A 106 7.69 10.76 -0.51
C ALA A 106 8.73 11.57 0.26
N TYR A 107 8.30 12.21 1.34
CA TYR A 107 9.13 13.10 2.14
C TYR A 107 9.33 12.59 3.57
N GLY A 108 10.41 13.06 4.18
CA GLY A 108 10.75 12.73 5.56
C GLY A 108 11.21 11.28 5.74
N LEU A 109 11.03 10.74 6.94
CA LEU A 109 11.38 9.36 7.26
C LEU A 109 10.77 8.32 6.29
N PRO A 110 9.51 8.47 5.82
CA PRO A 110 8.93 7.56 4.84
C PRO A 110 9.68 7.47 3.51
N ALA A 111 10.40 8.50 3.10
CA ALA A 111 11.22 8.42 1.89
C ALA A 111 12.29 7.33 1.99
N GLN A 112 12.76 7.04 3.20
CA GLN A 112 13.77 6.01 3.44
C GLN A 112 13.26 4.58 3.16
N MET A 113 11.93 4.39 3.05
CA MET A 113 11.35 3.11 2.61
C MET A 113 11.87 2.70 1.23
N LEU A 114 12.13 3.68 0.34
CA LEU A 114 12.66 3.39 -0.99
C LEU A 114 14.07 2.76 -0.91
N ALA A 115 14.89 3.18 0.04
CA ALA A 115 16.25 2.66 0.17
C ALA A 115 16.28 1.17 0.60
N VAL A 116 15.30 0.71 1.36
CA VAL A 116 15.20 -0.68 1.84
C VAL A 116 14.33 -1.58 0.94
N ALA A 117 13.51 -1.01 0.07
CA ALA A 117 12.69 -1.77 -0.88
C ALA A 117 13.58 -2.45 -1.95
N ASP A 118 13.05 -3.50 -2.56
CA ASP A 118 13.76 -4.25 -3.60
C ASP A 118 13.70 -3.54 -4.95
N VAL A 119 12.53 -3.01 -5.30
CA VAL A 119 12.27 -2.30 -6.56
C VAL A 119 11.65 -0.96 -6.26
N THR A 120 12.17 0.11 -6.86
CA THR A 120 11.64 1.45 -6.65
C THR A 120 11.43 2.17 -7.97
N ALA A 121 10.29 2.84 -8.10
CA ALA A 121 9.96 3.64 -9.27
C ALA A 121 9.24 4.93 -8.88
N MET A 122 9.28 5.90 -9.77
CA MET A 122 8.62 7.19 -9.60
C MET A 122 7.78 7.55 -10.83
N ALA A 123 6.62 8.16 -10.59
CA ALA A 123 5.86 8.80 -11.65
C ALA A 123 6.50 10.12 -12.08
N PRO A 124 6.30 10.57 -13.33
CA PRO A 124 6.70 11.91 -13.77
C PRO A 124 6.12 12.98 -12.86
N GLY A 125 6.94 13.96 -12.47
CA GLY A 125 6.52 15.03 -11.55
C GLY A 125 6.42 14.62 -10.08
N ALA A 126 6.67 13.35 -9.73
CA ALA A 126 6.83 12.93 -8.35
C ALA A 126 8.17 13.40 -7.78
N ARG A 127 8.26 13.52 -6.46
CA ARG A 127 9.47 13.95 -5.75
C ARG A 127 9.70 13.10 -4.51
N ILE A 128 11.00 12.83 -4.22
CA ILE A 128 11.44 12.14 -3.00
C ILE A 128 12.45 13.01 -2.27
N GLY A 129 12.60 12.85 -0.96
CA GLY A 129 13.67 13.51 -0.19
C GLY A 129 13.22 14.09 1.15
N ARG A 130 13.98 15.08 1.65
CA ARG A 130 13.83 15.67 3.00
C ARG A 130 13.85 14.60 4.08
N THR A 131 14.69 13.57 3.86
CA THR A 131 14.72 12.36 4.68
C THR A 131 15.13 12.64 6.12
N GLY A 132 15.81 13.78 6.35
CA GLY A 132 16.50 14.03 7.59
C GLY A 132 17.62 13.02 7.82
N ALA A 133 18.02 12.83 9.07
CA ALA A 133 19.05 11.85 9.41
C ALA A 133 18.58 10.43 9.09
N MET A 134 19.45 9.65 8.43
CA MET A 134 19.14 8.28 8.05
C MET A 134 18.93 7.39 9.27
N LEU A 135 18.02 6.44 9.13
CA LEU A 135 17.74 5.39 10.12
C LEU A 135 18.74 4.24 9.98
N SER A 136 18.78 3.36 10.97
CA SER A 136 19.54 2.12 10.90
C SER A 136 18.59 0.94 10.95
N VAL A 137 18.75 -0.01 10.02
CA VAL A 137 17.98 -1.25 9.93
C VAL A 137 18.96 -2.41 10.08
N ASN A 138 18.71 -3.30 11.02
CA ASN A 138 19.56 -4.46 11.29
C ASN A 138 21.04 -4.09 11.49
N GLY A 139 21.31 -2.97 12.17
CA GLY A 139 22.67 -2.50 12.44
C GLY A 139 23.37 -1.79 11.28
N SER A 140 22.73 -1.72 10.09
CA SER A 140 23.26 -1.01 8.93
C SER A 140 22.50 0.29 8.69
N GLN A 141 23.21 1.36 8.40
CA GLN A 141 22.58 2.63 8.07
C GLN A 141 21.87 2.54 6.70
N VAL A 142 20.64 3.02 6.65
CA VAL A 142 19.90 3.16 5.40
C VAL A 142 20.58 4.20 4.52
N THR A 143 20.77 3.91 3.24
CA THR A 143 21.49 4.79 2.31
C THR A 143 20.88 4.76 0.91
N PHE A 144 20.94 5.89 0.23
CA PHE A 144 20.70 6.07 -1.20
C PHE A 144 22.02 6.28 -1.97
N GLY A 145 23.13 5.89 -1.37
CA GLY A 145 24.44 6.09 -1.97
C GLY A 145 24.80 7.57 -2.14
N ALA A 146 25.22 7.95 -3.35
CA ALA A 146 25.62 9.34 -3.66
C ALA A 146 24.51 10.37 -3.46
N ALA A 147 23.24 9.95 -3.44
CA ALA A 147 22.10 10.84 -3.28
C ALA A 147 21.82 11.25 -1.82
N ASP A 148 22.46 10.63 -0.83
CA ASP A 148 22.14 10.81 0.60
C ASP A 148 22.14 12.27 1.03
N GLU A 149 23.20 13.02 0.75
CA GLU A 149 23.34 14.41 1.15
C GLU A 149 22.23 15.30 0.55
N LYS A 150 21.95 15.12 -0.74
CA LYS A 150 20.91 15.88 -1.43
C LYS A 150 19.50 15.55 -0.91
N LEU A 151 19.26 14.27 -0.62
CA LEU A 151 17.95 13.81 -0.12
C LEU A 151 17.70 14.19 1.34
N GLN A 152 18.74 14.33 2.15
CA GLN A 152 18.61 14.76 3.55
C GLN A 152 18.11 16.21 3.62
N ALA A 153 18.73 17.12 2.89
CA ALA A 153 18.43 18.55 2.93
C ALA A 153 17.33 18.96 1.95
N GLY A 154 17.27 18.31 0.79
CA GLY A 154 16.41 18.71 -0.32
C GLY A 154 15.50 17.60 -0.82
N SER A 155 15.03 17.77 -2.04
CA SER A 155 14.22 16.76 -2.71
C SER A 155 14.60 16.65 -4.18
N LEU A 156 14.61 15.44 -4.70
CA LEU A 156 14.89 15.10 -6.08
C LEU A 156 13.60 14.79 -6.83
N GLY A 157 13.49 15.25 -8.07
CA GLY A 157 12.50 14.80 -9.03
C GLY A 157 12.91 13.46 -9.65
N PHE A 158 12.06 12.90 -10.49
CA PHE A 158 12.30 11.59 -11.11
C PHE A 158 13.65 11.53 -11.86
N LEU A 159 13.93 12.50 -12.75
CA LEU A 159 15.17 12.52 -13.54
C LEU A 159 16.41 12.63 -12.65
N GLU A 160 16.38 13.56 -11.69
CA GLU A 160 17.48 13.76 -10.74
C GLU A 160 17.70 12.52 -9.86
N ALA A 161 16.62 11.89 -9.39
CA ALA A 161 16.71 10.69 -8.56
C ALA A 161 17.30 9.49 -9.33
N ARG A 162 17.00 9.40 -10.62
CA ARG A 162 17.59 8.42 -11.52
C ARG A 162 19.08 8.69 -11.78
N GLU A 163 19.44 9.93 -12.13
CA GLU A 163 20.84 10.34 -12.37
C GLU A 163 21.73 10.13 -11.14
N GLN A 164 21.16 10.26 -9.94
CA GLN A 164 21.87 10.06 -8.67
C GLN A 164 21.77 8.61 -8.17
N GLU A 165 21.26 7.68 -8.98
CA GLU A 165 21.09 6.26 -8.63
C GLU A 165 20.29 6.05 -7.32
N ALA A 166 19.43 7.01 -6.96
CA ALA A 166 18.55 6.90 -5.79
C ALA A 166 17.37 5.92 -6.00
N LEU A 167 17.14 5.49 -7.25
CA LEU A 167 16.13 4.50 -7.62
C LEU A 167 16.82 3.19 -7.97
N LYS A 168 16.37 2.10 -7.36
CA LYS A 168 16.91 0.75 -7.61
C LYS A 168 16.47 0.15 -8.95
N PHE A 169 15.41 0.69 -9.51
CA PHE A 169 14.92 0.30 -10.82
C PHE A 169 14.46 1.54 -11.58
N SER A 170 14.95 1.70 -12.77
CA SER A 170 14.61 2.82 -13.65
C SER A 170 14.18 2.24 -14.99
N THR A 171 12.90 2.27 -15.26
CA THR A 171 12.39 2.13 -16.61
C THR A 171 12.64 3.43 -17.34
N ASP A 172 12.70 3.45 -18.61
CA ASP A 172 12.93 4.57 -19.54
C ASP A 172 12.92 6.02 -18.99
N ASP A 173 13.26 6.98 -19.82
CA ASP A 173 13.43 8.40 -19.49
C ASP A 173 12.16 9.11 -19.00
N ARG A 174 11.02 8.46 -19.07
CA ARG A 174 9.70 9.03 -18.74
C ARG A 174 9.20 8.69 -17.35
N GLY A 175 9.87 7.79 -16.63
CA GLY A 175 9.39 7.25 -15.35
C GLY A 175 8.21 6.30 -15.50
N VAL A 176 7.57 5.98 -14.38
CA VAL A 176 6.44 5.05 -14.31
C VAL A 176 5.16 5.85 -14.02
N PRO A 177 4.43 6.30 -15.07
CA PRO A 177 3.31 7.24 -14.89
C PRO A 177 2.09 6.61 -14.24
N VAL A 178 1.85 5.31 -14.46
CA VAL A 178 0.68 4.58 -13.94
C VAL A 178 1.08 3.21 -13.40
N LEU A 179 0.27 2.68 -12.51
CA LEU A 179 0.53 1.40 -11.84
C LEU A 179 0.69 0.24 -12.83
N ARG A 180 -0.05 0.24 -13.96
CA ARG A 180 0.12 -0.78 -15.01
C ARG A 180 1.56 -0.83 -15.53
N ASN A 181 2.18 0.32 -15.72
CA ASN A 181 3.58 0.38 -16.16
C ASN A 181 4.53 -0.16 -15.09
N MET A 182 4.18 -0.02 -13.79
CA MET A 182 4.94 -0.66 -12.71
C MET A 182 4.87 -2.18 -12.79
N LEU A 183 3.71 -2.75 -13.11
CA LEU A 183 3.57 -4.20 -13.30
C LEU A 183 4.43 -4.68 -14.48
N TYR A 184 4.38 -3.99 -15.61
CA TYR A 184 5.23 -4.32 -16.76
C TYR A 184 6.72 -4.19 -16.47
N ALA A 185 7.08 -3.28 -15.57
CA ALA A 185 8.45 -3.08 -15.14
C ALA A 185 8.95 -4.18 -14.18
N LEU A 186 8.05 -4.84 -13.47
CA LEU A 186 8.38 -5.96 -12.58
C LEU A 186 8.51 -7.28 -13.33
N ASP A 187 7.92 -7.38 -14.53
CA ASP A 187 7.87 -8.60 -15.32
C ASP A 187 9.27 -9.12 -15.69
N GLY A 188 9.51 -10.40 -15.47
CA GLY A 188 10.79 -11.04 -15.75
C GLY A 188 11.92 -10.72 -14.76
N LEU A 189 11.70 -9.86 -13.76
CA LEU A 189 12.71 -9.60 -12.74
C LEU A 189 12.82 -10.78 -11.77
N THR A 190 14.05 -11.12 -11.40
CA THR A 190 14.29 -12.05 -10.29
C THR A 190 14.73 -11.26 -9.07
N VAL A 191 13.89 -11.25 -8.05
CA VAL A 191 14.08 -10.50 -6.80
C VAL A 191 13.92 -11.45 -5.63
N ARG A 192 14.83 -11.44 -4.67
CA ARG A 192 14.83 -12.36 -3.50
C ARG A 192 14.67 -13.83 -3.88
N SER A 193 15.26 -14.24 -5.00
CA SER A 193 15.12 -15.58 -5.59
C SER A 193 13.68 -15.92 -6.06
N VAL A 194 12.80 -14.94 -6.17
CA VAL A 194 11.48 -15.06 -6.76
C VAL A 194 11.52 -14.48 -8.17
N ALA A 195 11.24 -15.29 -9.17
CA ALA A 195 11.01 -14.82 -10.51
C ALA A 195 9.61 -14.21 -10.60
N LEU A 196 9.53 -12.93 -10.94
CA LEU A 196 8.27 -12.22 -11.08
C LEU A 196 7.72 -12.44 -12.49
N ASP A 197 6.50 -12.94 -12.56
CA ASP A 197 5.74 -13.16 -13.78
C ASP A 197 4.43 -12.37 -13.66
N THR A 198 4.52 -11.11 -14.03
CA THR A 198 3.44 -10.13 -13.79
C THR A 198 2.65 -9.79 -15.05
N VAL A 199 3.05 -10.34 -16.19
CA VAL A 199 2.40 -10.08 -17.48
C VAL A 199 2.25 -11.39 -18.25
N SER A 200 1.06 -11.68 -18.73
CA SER A 200 0.80 -12.79 -19.62
C SER A 200 0.49 -12.31 -21.03
N ASP A 201 0.86 -13.10 -22.01
CA ASP A 201 0.39 -12.90 -23.38
C ASP A 201 -1.00 -13.55 -23.51
N ALA A 202 -2.02 -12.73 -23.74
CA ALA A 202 -3.39 -13.16 -23.99
C ALA A 202 -3.77 -12.88 -25.44
N LEU A 203 -4.60 -13.72 -26.05
CA LEU A 203 -5.19 -13.43 -27.35
C LEU A 203 -6.44 -12.58 -27.15
N ASP A 204 -6.51 -11.44 -27.82
CA ASP A 204 -7.74 -10.65 -27.86
C ASP A 204 -8.83 -11.30 -28.74
N ALA A 205 -10.03 -10.72 -28.74
CA ALA A 205 -11.16 -11.21 -29.52
C ALA A 205 -10.89 -11.23 -31.04
N THR A 206 -9.81 -10.59 -31.49
CA THR A 206 -9.38 -10.53 -32.89
C THR A 206 -8.24 -11.51 -33.23
N GLY A 207 -7.76 -12.26 -32.18
CA GLY A 207 -6.64 -13.18 -32.33
C GLY A 207 -5.26 -12.51 -32.29
N GLN A 208 -5.17 -11.24 -31.88
CA GLN A 208 -3.90 -10.57 -31.68
C GLN A 208 -3.39 -10.83 -30.26
N VAL A 209 -2.07 -11.03 -30.15
CA VAL A 209 -1.42 -11.18 -28.84
C VAL A 209 -1.43 -9.82 -28.13
N THR A 210 -2.11 -9.77 -27.00
CA THR A 210 -2.13 -8.62 -26.09
C THR A 210 -1.44 -8.98 -24.78
N ARG A 211 -0.63 -8.07 -24.26
CA ARG A 211 0.02 -8.25 -22.96
C ARG A 211 -0.94 -7.79 -21.86
N GLU A 212 -1.37 -8.72 -21.04
CA GLU A 212 -2.24 -8.45 -19.90
C GLU A 212 -1.46 -8.57 -18.60
N ALA A 213 -1.63 -7.56 -17.73
CA ALA A 213 -1.06 -7.62 -16.38
C ALA A 213 -1.82 -8.65 -15.53
N THR A 214 -1.09 -9.35 -14.69
CA THR A 214 -1.65 -10.29 -13.70
C THR A 214 -2.74 -9.63 -12.84
N THR A 215 -3.51 -10.44 -12.15
CA THR A 215 -4.54 -9.97 -11.21
C THR A 215 -3.91 -9.08 -10.14
N VAL A 216 -4.40 -7.86 -10.04
CA VAL A 216 -3.98 -6.89 -9.02
C VAL A 216 -5.02 -6.84 -7.92
N ARG A 217 -4.60 -7.10 -6.69
CA ARG A 217 -5.47 -6.97 -5.52
C ARG A 217 -5.16 -5.66 -4.82
N PHE A 218 -6.11 -4.75 -4.82
CA PHE A 218 -5.97 -3.46 -4.15
C PHE A 218 -6.39 -3.56 -2.69
N PHE A 219 -5.49 -3.15 -1.81
CA PHE A 219 -5.78 -3.05 -0.39
C PHE A 219 -5.75 -1.59 0.05
N LYS A 220 -6.87 -1.16 0.59
CA LYS A 220 -7.00 0.15 1.23
C LYS A 220 -7.24 -0.05 2.72
N LEU A 221 -6.89 0.95 3.50
CA LEU A 221 -7.27 1.00 4.91
C LEU A 221 -8.78 0.73 5.03
N GLY A 222 -9.17 -0.17 5.93
CA GLY A 222 -10.57 -0.41 6.26
C GLY A 222 -11.26 0.89 6.73
N PHE A 223 -12.59 0.86 6.87
CA PHE A 223 -13.33 2.05 7.30
C PHE A 223 -12.85 2.59 8.66
N MET A 224 -12.70 1.73 9.65
CA MET A 224 -12.27 2.14 11.00
C MET A 224 -10.82 2.67 11.03
N PRO A 225 -9.81 1.98 10.47
CA PRO A 225 -8.46 2.55 10.33
C PRO A 225 -8.43 3.87 9.58
N ARG A 226 -9.23 4.02 8.51
CA ARG A 226 -9.30 5.29 7.76
C ARG A 226 -9.91 6.41 8.60
N LEU A 227 -10.98 6.13 9.33
CA LEU A 227 -11.59 7.09 10.24
C LEU A 227 -10.59 7.54 11.30
N LEU A 228 -9.95 6.59 11.98
CA LEU A 228 -8.95 6.87 13.00
C LEU A 228 -7.75 7.64 12.44
N HIS A 229 -7.26 7.29 11.26
CA HIS A 229 -6.19 8.03 10.58
C HIS A 229 -6.61 9.49 10.29
N THR A 230 -7.85 9.73 9.86
CA THR A 230 -8.37 11.10 9.64
C THR A 230 -8.43 11.88 10.96
N VAL A 231 -8.88 11.24 12.04
CA VAL A 231 -8.97 11.84 13.38
C VAL A 231 -7.59 12.05 14.02
N ALA A 232 -6.62 11.18 13.74
CA ALA A 232 -5.26 11.26 14.24
C ALA A 232 -4.42 12.41 13.63
N SER A 233 -4.95 13.15 12.65
CA SER A 233 -4.24 14.33 12.18
C SER A 233 -4.29 15.44 13.25
N PRO A 234 -3.18 16.16 13.55
CA PRO A 234 -3.14 17.14 14.61
C PRO A 234 -4.24 18.21 14.55
N PRO A 235 -4.58 18.77 13.36
CA PRO A 235 -5.66 19.76 13.27
C PRO A 235 -7.03 19.18 13.60
N SER A 236 -7.36 17.98 13.11
CA SER A 236 -8.68 17.37 13.35
C SER A 236 -8.85 16.91 14.78
N ALA A 237 -7.81 16.37 15.42
CA ALA A 237 -7.85 15.98 16.83
C ALA A 237 -8.12 17.19 17.72
N LEU A 238 -7.40 18.30 17.52
CA LEU A 238 -7.62 19.54 18.27
C LEU A 238 -9.01 20.13 18.02
N LEU A 239 -9.47 20.18 16.77
CA LEU A 239 -10.79 20.67 16.42
C LEU A 239 -11.89 19.86 17.08
N LEU A 240 -11.80 18.54 17.08
CA LEU A 240 -12.77 17.67 17.73
C LEU A 240 -12.81 17.87 19.25
N VAL A 241 -11.65 17.98 19.90
CA VAL A 241 -11.59 18.28 21.35
C VAL A 241 -12.21 19.65 21.64
N THR A 242 -11.88 20.68 20.87
CA THR A 242 -12.40 22.03 21.07
C THR A 242 -13.91 22.08 20.89
N ILE A 243 -14.44 21.49 19.81
CA ILE A 243 -15.90 21.41 19.56
C ILE A 243 -16.60 20.60 20.63
N GLY A 244 -16.00 19.44 21.00
CA GLY A 244 -16.56 18.57 22.05
C GLY A 244 -16.70 19.30 23.38
N LEU A 245 -15.66 20.02 23.79
CA LEU A 245 -15.69 20.80 25.03
C LEU A 245 -16.72 21.95 24.95
N ALA A 246 -16.76 22.66 23.85
CA ALA A 246 -17.72 23.75 23.64
C ALA A 246 -19.17 23.25 23.69
N LEU A 247 -19.47 22.11 23.09
CA LEU A 247 -20.81 21.51 23.12
C LEU A 247 -21.23 21.04 24.52
N LEU A 248 -20.30 20.47 25.29
CA LEU A 248 -20.56 20.10 26.69
C LEU A 248 -20.84 21.34 27.55
N LEU A 249 -20.03 22.39 27.40
CA LEU A 249 -20.27 23.65 28.09
C LEU A 249 -21.61 24.27 27.69
N PHE A 250 -21.91 24.30 26.41
CA PHE A 250 -23.20 24.82 25.91
C PHE A 250 -24.37 24.09 26.55
N GLU A 251 -24.38 22.75 26.56
CA GLU A 251 -25.44 21.95 27.15
C GLU A 251 -25.58 22.21 28.67
N PHE A 252 -24.44 22.36 29.37
CA PHE A 252 -24.43 22.65 30.81
C PHE A 252 -25.15 23.98 31.12
N PHE A 253 -24.97 25.00 30.27
CA PHE A 253 -25.59 26.32 30.49
C PHE A 253 -27.00 26.44 29.95
N THR A 254 -27.42 25.61 29.00
CA THR A 254 -28.71 25.71 28.33
C THR A 254 -29.78 24.76 28.90
N ALA A 255 -29.39 23.83 29.80
CA ALA A 255 -30.26 22.77 30.34
C ALA A 255 -31.06 22.06 29.23
N GLY A 256 -30.40 21.76 28.11
CA GLY A 256 -31.00 21.16 26.93
C GLY A 256 -31.44 19.70 27.13
N ILE A 257 -31.86 19.07 26.06
CA ILE A 257 -32.33 17.67 26.04
C ILE A 257 -31.20 16.64 25.95
N GLY A 258 -29.93 17.06 26.10
CA GLY A 258 -28.75 16.18 26.12
C GLY A 258 -28.12 15.88 24.74
N ILE A 259 -28.72 16.39 23.65
CA ILE A 259 -28.17 16.13 22.30
C ILE A 259 -26.80 16.73 22.12
N ALA A 260 -26.59 17.99 22.52
CA ALA A 260 -25.31 18.65 22.38
C ALA A 260 -24.25 17.99 23.29
N ALA A 261 -24.64 17.54 24.50
CA ALA A 261 -23.78 16.78 25.39
C ALA A 261 -23.36 15.44 24.76
N PHE A 262 -24.29 14.70 24.14
CA PHE A 262 -23.99 13.44 23.49
C PHE A 262 -23.00 13.62 22.31
N VAL A 263 -23.28 14.58 21.43
CA VAL A 263 -22.38 14.90 20.31
C VAL A 263 -21.02 15.39 20.81
N GLY A 264 -21.02 16.22 21.84
CA GLY A 264 -19.80 16.72 22.49
C GLY A 264 -18.94 15.58 23.07
N ALA A 265 -19.58 14.61 23.74
CA ALA A 265 -18.89 13.44 24.29
C ALA A 265 -18.28 12.57 23.17
N VAL A 266 -18.99 12.33 22.08
CA VAL A 266 -18.47 11.60 20.92
C VAL A 266 -17.26 12.34 20.32
N CYS A 267 -17.35 13.66 20.12
CA CYS A 267 -16.24 14.47 19.64
C CYS A 267 -15.02 14.39 20.56
N LEU A 268 -15.21 14.43 21.88
CA LEU A 268 -14.11 14.30 22.86
C LEU A 268 -13.47 12.91 22.82
N ILE A 269 -14.27 11.85 22.73
CA ILE A 269 -13.74 10.49 22.62
C ILE A 269 -12.90 10.35 21.35
N LEU A 270 -13.42 10.75 20.20
CA LEU A 270 -12.68 10.68 18.93
C LEU A 270 -11.43 11.57 18.96
N GLY A 271 -11.54 12.78 19.48
CA GLY A 271 -10.40 13.70 19.60
C GLY A 271 -9.31 13.19 20.53
N SER A 272 -9.68 12.59 21.66
CA SER A 272 -8.72 11.97 22.61
C SER A 272 -8.02 10.75 21.98
N MET A 273 -8.75 9.92 21.23
CA MET A 273 -8.16 8.82 20.47
C MET A 273 -7.17 9.34 19.42
N GLY A 274 -7.52 10.42 18.73
CA GLY A 274 -6.63 11.08 17.77
C GLY A 274 -5.36 11.60 18.41
N ILE A 275 -5.46 12.28 19.57
CA ILE A 275 -4.29 12.76 20.32
C ILE A 275 -3.43 11.58 20.79
N GLY A 276 -4.03 10.50 21.26
CA GLY A 276 -3.32 9.30 21.73
C GLY A 276 -2.54 8.58 20.61
N ALA A 277 -2.95 8.73 19.34
CA ALA A 277 -2.25 8.18 18.17
C ALA A 277 -1.08 9.07 17.71
N LEU A 278 -0.97 10.30 18.19
CA LEU A 278 0.11 11.24 17.89
C LEU A 278 1.29 11.04 18.85
N SER A 279 2.51 11.22 18.37
CA SER A 279 3.68 11.27 19.24
C SER A 279 3.62 12.52 20.12
N MET A 280 3.56 12.31 21.42
CA MET A 280 3.43 13.38 22.42
C MET A 280 4.74 14.18 22.52
N ASN A 281 4.67 15.49 22.27
CA ASN A 281 5.77 16.39 22.53
C ASN A 281 5.51 17.15 23.83
N GLY A 282 6.26 16.83 24.90
CA GLY A 282 6.10 17.46 26.21
C GLY A 282 6.24 18.99 26.19
N VAL A 283 7.08 19.54 25.30
CA VAL A 283 7.25 20.99 25.12
C VAL A 283 5.96 21.61 24.56
N GLY A 284 5.32 20.95 23.57
CA GLY A 284 4.05 21.41 23.01
C GLY A 284 2.93 21.43 24.04
N ILE A 285 2.88 20.42 24.93
CA ILE A 285 1.91 20.37 26.05
C ILE A 285 2.16 21.49 27.04
N ALA A 286 3.43 21.78 27.39
CA ALA A 286 3.78 22.87 28.28
C ALA A 286 3.33 24.23 27.72
N PHE A 287 3.54 24.49 26.41
CA PHE A 287 3.05 25.71 25.78
C PHE A 287 1.52 25.80 25.74
N LEU A 288 0.84 24.67 25.53
CA LEU A 288 -0.63 24.63 25.53
C LEU A 288 -1.18 24.95 26.94
N LEU A 289 -0.58 24.41 27.99
CA LEU A 289 -0.95 24.72 29.37
C LEU A 289 -0.64 26.18 29.71
N ALA A 290 0.50 26.71 29.28
CA ALA A 290 0.87 28.11 29.49
C ALA A 290 -0.05 29.10 28.79
N ALA A 291 -0.74 28.71 27.69
CA ALA A 291 -1.69 29.54 26.98
C ALA A 291 -3.04 29.71 27.73
N PHE A 292 -3.32 28.91 28.75
CA PHE A 292 -4.53 28.98 29.58
C PHE A 292 -4.31 29.71 30.93
N VAL A 293 -3.09 30.15 31.22
CA VAL A 293 -2.72 30.96 32.37
C VAL A 293 -2.53 32.42 32.00
#